data_f2024c06ba67c0e4bdda292adc07ee90
#
_entry.id   f2024c06ba67c0e4bdda292adc07ee90
#
_cell.length_a   1.000
_cell.length_b   1.000
_cell.length_c   1.000
_cell.angle_alpha   90.00
_cell.angle_beta   90.00
_cell.angle_gamma   90.00
#
_symmetry.space_group_name_H-M   'P 1'
#
loop_
_entity.id
_entity.type
_entity.pdbx_description
1 polymer ?
#
loop_
_entity_poly.entity_id
_entity_poly.type
_entity_poly.pdbx_seq_one_letter_code
_entity_poly.pdbx_strand_id
1 'polypeptide(L)'
;MFTLPLPGLLERWISGWCLTRGIVRERAANGWLVHVCADTRLAEYFLVSPTSEELAHVVNLVDGRSDVWVTVLGGLPKAGLDGLAAVTYDERMMMTELMPRTLPAGIEVESSDRLVIAIAEVNGDTAARGQAAVTGSDAVFDRIGTELAFRRQGLAGKIMTGLEHWAVSQGADTGLLMASAEGRHLYESLGWREVAPLRTFSGHRPK
;
A
#
# COMPACT_ATOMS: atom_id res chain seq x y z
N MET A 1 -19.92 14.88 2.64
CA MET A 1 -18.84 13.90 2.42
C MET A 1 -17.52 14.64 2.68
N PHE A 2 -16.93 14.47 3.85
CA PHE A 2 -15.66 15.14 4.17
C PHE A 2 -14.55 14.43 3.39
N THR A 3 -13.99 15.09 2.40
CA THR A 3 -12.78 14.59 1.73
C THR A 3 -11.62 14.82 2.70
N LEU A 4 -11.09 13.76 3.29
CA LEU A 4 -9.89 13.87 4.11
C LEU A 4 -8.73 14.38 3.24
N PRO A 5 -7.94 15.35 3.71
CA PRO A 5 -6.80 15.84 2.96
C PRO A 5 -5.77 14.71 2.75
N LEU A 6 -5.21 14.61 1.54
CA LEU A 6 -4.27 13.56 1.15
C LEU A 6 -3.08 13.38 2.12
N PRO A 7 -2.49 14.42 2.71
CA PRO A 7 -1.42 14.25 3.70
C PRO A 7 -1.83 13.40 4.91
N GLY A 8 -3.05 13.63 5.43
CA GLY A 8 -3.58 12.83 6.54
C GLY A 8 -3.86 11.39 6.15
N LEU A 9 -4.36 11.14 4.93
CA LEU A 9 -4.58 9.79 4.41
C LEU A 9 -3.27 9.04 4.19
N LEU A 10 -2.24 9.70 3.66
CA LEU A 10 -0.92 9.10 3.51
C LEU A 10 -0.33 8.71 4.87
N GLU A 11 -0.43 9.57 5.87
CA GLU A 11 0.06 9.29 7.22
C GLU A 11 -0.63 8.08 7.85
N ARG A 12 -1.96 7.98 7.73
CA ARG A 12 -2.76 6.85 8.19
C ARG A 12 -2.33 5.55 7.50
N TRP A 13 -2.20 5.58 6.17
CA TRP A 13 -1.74 4.42 5.40
C TRP A 13 -0.30 4.01 5.76
N ILE A 14 0.66 4.96 5.80
CA ILE A 14 2.07 4.67 6.18
C ILE A 14 2.13 4.05 7.58
N SER A 15 1.30 4.51 8.52
CA SER A 15 1.26 3.96 9.89
C SER A 15 0.96 2.46 9.89
N GLY A 16 -0.10 2.06 9.21
CA GLY A 16 -0.46 0.64 9.10
C GLY A 16 0.51 -0.15 8.23
N TRP A 17 0.99 0.43 7.11
CA TRP A 17 1.96 -0.22 6.24
C TRP A 17 3.29 -0.52 6.95
N CYS A 18 3.79 0.41 7.76
CA CYS A 18 4.98 0.16 8.58
C CYS A 18 4.72 -0.96 9.59
N LEU A 19 3.53 -1.03 10.16
CA LEU A 19 3.16 -2.10 11.09
C LEU A 19 3.07 -3.47 10.39
N THR A 20 2.47 -3.54 9.18
CA THR A 20 2.40 -4.82 8.42
C THR A 20 3.77 -5.39 8.08
N ARG A 21 4.79 -4.56 8.02
CA ARG A 21 6.15 -4.94 7.59
C ARG A 21 7.19 -4.90 8.68
N GLY A 22 6.86 -4.42 9.87
CA GLY A 22 7.83 -4.24 10.97
C GLY A 22 8.92 -3.24 10.63
N ILE A 23 8.62 -2.19 9.86
CA ILE A 23 9.55 -1.17 9.39
C ILE A 23 9.29 0.17 10.06
N VAL A 24 10.28 1.06 10.04
CA VAL A 24 10.22 2.36 10.70
C VAL A 24 10.11 3.51 9.70
N ARG A 25 9.53 4.61 10.17
CA ARG A 25 9.37 5.84 9.41
C ARG A 25 9.82 7.05 10.21
N GLU A 26 10.17 8.12 9.52
CA GLU A 26 10.46 9.43 10.10
C GLU A 26 9.92 10.55 9.20
N ARG A 27 9.71 11.74 9.78
CA ARG A 27 9.37 12.91 8.98
C ARG A 27 10.59 13.36 8.21
N ALA A 28 10.43 13.58 6.92
CA ALA A 28 11.50 14.04 6.05
C ALA A 28 10.94 14.94 4.93
N ALA A 29 11.61 16.05 4.69
CA ALA A 29 11.13 17.04 3.74
C ALA A 29 9.65 17.41 4.01
N ASN A 30 8.81 17.46 2.96
CA ASN A 30 7.36 17.69 3.08
C ASN A 30 6.57 16.37 3.05
N GLY A 31 7.08 15.33 3.70
CA GLY A 31 6.47 14.00 3.68
C GLY A 31 7.06 13.05 4.70
N TRP A 32 7.36 11.84 4.26
CA TRP A 32 7.89 10.76 5.07
C TRP A 32 9.06 10.07 4.39
N LEU A 33 10.05 9.67 5.18
CA LEU A 33 11.06 8.68 4.80
C LEU A 33 10.75 7.38 5.54
N VAL A 34 10.65 6.28 4.79
CA VAL A 34 10.41 4.94 5.32
C VAL A 34 11.63 4.07 5.04
N HIS A 35 12.19 3.47 6.09
CA HIS A 35 13.32 2.53 6.00
C HIS A 35 12.77 1.14 5.69
N VAL A 36 12.70 0.79 4.40
CA VAL A 36 12.08 -0.44 3.92
C VAL A 36 12.98 -1.66 4.14
N CYS A 37 14.30 -1.47 4.03
CA CYS A 37 15.33 -2.49 4.26
C CYS A 37 15.09 -3.81 3.49
N ALA A 38 14.57 -3.71 2.27
CA ALA A 38 14.34 -4.86 1.38
C ALA A 38 15.41 -4.91 0.27
N ASP A 39 15.60 -6.09 -0.31
CA ASP A 39 16.59 -6.30 -1.39
C ASP A 39 16.34 -5.37 -2.61
N THR A 40 15.07 -5.01 -2.85
CA THR A 40 14.68 -4.14 -3.96
C THR A 40 14.88 -2.67 -3.68
N ARG A 41 14.81 -2.26 -2.39
CA ARG A 41 14.99 -0.87 -1.95
C ARG A 41 15.32 -0.77 -0.46
N LEU A 42 16.26 0.09 -0.15
CA LEU A 42 16.68 0.36 1.23
C LEU A 42 15.68 1.32 1.91
N ALA A 43 15.28 2.36 1.22
CA ALA A 43 14.39 3.40 1.75
C ALA A 43 13.48 3.98 0.67
N GLU A 44 12.41 4.65 1.11
CA GLU A 44 11.46 5.29 0.22
C GLU A 44 10.94 6.60 0.80
N TYR A 45 11.05 7.68 0.03
CA TYR A 45 10.42 8.96 0.31
C TYR A 45 8.98 8.97 -0.19
N PHE A 46 8.07 9.43 0.65
CA PHE A 46 6.66 9.64 0.29
C PHE A 46 6.33 11.11 0.34
N LEU A 47 5.87 11.67 -0.77
CA LEU A 47 5.46 13.06 -0.93
C LEU A 47 3.99 13.15 -1.34
N VAL A 48 3.31 14.22 -0.96
CA VAL A 48 1.93 14.48 -1.36
C VAL A 48 1.86 15.74 -2.21
N SER A 49 1.53 15.59 -3.49
CA SER A 49 1.38 16.69 -4.46
C SER A 49 2.47 17.76 -4.30
N PRO A 50 3.77 17.37 -4.33
CA PRO A 50 4.87 18.29 -4.05
C PRO A 50 4.93 19.41 -5.11
N THR A 51 5.45 20.54 -4.71
CA THR A 51 5.91 21.57 -5.65
C THR A 51 7.15 21.07 -6.42
N SER A 52 7.51 21.75 -7.52
CA SER A 52 8.74 21.41 -8.26
C SER A 52 10.00 21.56 -7.39
N GLU A 53 10.04 22.52 -6.48
CA GLU A 53 11.16 22.76 -5.58
C GLU A 53 11.28 21.64 -4.52
N GLU A 54 10.17 21.24 -3.91
CA GLU A 54 10.13 20.14 -2.93
C GLU A 54 10.55 18.81 -3.56
N LEU A 55 10.05 18.54 -4.78
CA LEU A 55 10.44 17.34 -5.51
C LEU A 55 11.93 17.38 -5.89
N ALA A 56 12.43 18.49 -6.41
CA ALA A 56 13.84 18.66 -6.77
C ALA A 56 14.77 18.49 -5.55
N HIS A 57 14.36 18.95 -4.37
CA HIS A 57 15.11 18.73 -3.14
C HIS A 57 15.27 17.23 -2.85
N VAL A 58 14.18 16.44 -2.90
CA VAL A 58 14.24 14.99 -2.65
C VAL A 58 15.00 14.25 -3.77
N VAL A 59 14.84 14.68 -5.05
CA VAL A 59 15.61 14.12 -6.18
C VAL A 59 17.10 14.25 -5.94
N ASN A 60 17.58 15.41 -5.45
CA ASN A 60 18.99 15.60 -5.12
C ASN A 60 19.48 14.67 -3.98
N LEU A 61 18.60 14.32 -3.02
CA LEU A 61 18.95 13.39 -1.93
C LEU A 61 19.08 11.94 -2.42
N VAL A 62 18.39 11.58 -3.50
CA VAL A 62 18.37 10.22 -4.04
C VAL A 62 19.17 10.06 -5.34
N ASP A 63 19.85 11.10 -5.79
CA ASP A 63 20.61 11.09 -7.04
C ASP A 63 21.63 9.96 -7.09
N GLY A 64 21.58 9.16 -8.15
CA GLY A 64 22.44 8.01 -8.35
C GLY A 64 22.12 6.78 -7.47
N ARG A 65 21.11 6.85 -6.60
CA ARG A 65 20.75 5.77 -5.67
C ARG A 65 19.55 4.97 -6.17
N SER A 66 19.80 3.86 -6.85
CA SER A 66 18.73 2.95 -7.32
C SER A 66 18.00 2.24 -6.17
N ASP A 67 18.63 2.17 -5.00
CA ASP A 67 18.12 1.55 -3.78
C ASP A 67 17.24 2.48 -2.92
N VAL A 68 17.08 3.75 -3.33
CA VAL A 68 16.18 4.71 -2.67
C VAL A 68 15.11 5.18 -3.65
N TRP A 69 13.86 5.02 -3.24
CA TRP A 69 12.71 5.33 -4.08
C TRP A 69 12.01 6.62 -3.63
N VAL A 70 11.29 7.21 -4.56
CA VAL A 70 10.44 8.39 -4.33
C VAL A 70 9.05 8.09 -4.83
N THR A 71 8.08 8.07 -3.93
CA THR A 71 6.67 7.87 -4.26
C THR A 71 5.89 9.15 -4.05
N VAL A 72 5.18 9.58 -5.08
CA VAL A 72 4.33 10.77 -5.06
C VAL A 72 2.86 10.34 -5.10
N LEU A 73 2.12 10.73 -4.06
CA LEU A 73 0.68 10.60 -3.98
C LEU A 73 0.01 11.89 -4.48
N GLY A 74 -0.89 11.77 -5.44
CA GLY A 74 -1.64 12.91 -5.97
C GLY A 74 -0.98 13.58 -7.16
N GLY A 75 -0.98 14.92 -7.18
CA GLY A 75 -0.44 15.71 -8.28
C GLY A 75 1.07 15.59 -8.43
N LEU A 76 1.53 15.42 -9.66
CA LEU A 76 2.96 15.43 -10.00
C LEU A 76 3.28 16.75 -10.71
N PRO A 77 4.31 17.51 -10.29
CA PRO A 77 4.70 18.73 -11.00
C PRO A 77 5.24 18.42 -12.39
N LYS A 78 5.14 19.38 -13.30
CA LYS A 78 5.60 19.23 -14.70
C LYS A 78 7.12 19.13 -14.84
N ALA A 79 7.86 19.62 -13.86
CA ALA A 79 9.32 19.65 -13.84
C ALA A 79 9.84 19.02 -12.54
N GLY A 80 11.11 18.60 -12.53
CA GLY A 80 11.77 18.05 -11.34
C GLY A 80 11.86 16.53 -11.31
N LEU A 81 11.57 15.85 -12.44
CA LEU A 81 11.73 14.39 -12.56
C LEU A 81 13.08 13.98 -13.16
N ASP A 82 13.89 14.96 -13.57
CA ASP A 82 15.22 14.69 -14.15
C ASP A 82 16.11 14.00 -13.11
N GLY A 83 16.67 12.86 -13.48
CA GLY A 83 17.47 12.02 -12.57
C GLY A 83 16.70 10.90 -11.86
N LEU A 84 15.39 10.76 -12.10
CA LEU A 84 14.59 9.65 -11.63
C LEU A 84 14.27 8.66 -12.76
N ALA A 85 14.26 7.37 -12.44
CA ALA A 85 13.72 6.32 -13.29
C ALA A 85 12.38 5.85 -12.76
N ALA A 86 11.37 5.79 -13.62
CA ALA A 86 10.07 5.33 -13.18
C ALA A 86 10.07 3.83 -12.85
N VAL A 87 9.47 3.49 -11.72
CA VAL A 87 9.27 2.12 -11.24
C VAL A 87 7.83 1.69 -11.50
N THR A 88 6.85 2.54 -11.12
CA THR A 88 5.43 2.30 -11.38
C THR A 88 4.74 3.58 -11.86
N TYR A 89 3.68 3.43 -12.66
CA TYR A 89 2.96 4.58 -13.23
C TYR A 89 1.49 4.63 -12.87
N ASP A 90 0.87 3.50 -12.61
CA ASP A 90 -0.59 3.36 -12.55
C ASP A 90 -1.05 2.70 -11.25
N GLU A 91 -0.38 3.06 -10.16
CA GLU A 91 -0.84 2.68 -8.83
C GLU A 91 -1.83 3.71 -8.28
N ARG A 92 -2.69 3.26 -7.38
CA ARG A 92 -3.74 4.07 -6.77
C ARG A 92 -3.82 3.84 -5.27
N MET A 93 -3.90 4.92 -4.52
CA MET A 93 -4.42 4.81 -3.17
C MET A 93 -5.92 4.58 -3.25
N MET A 94 -6.40 3.54 -2.59
CA MET A 94 -7.80 3.20 -2.52
C MET A 94 -8.29 3.12 -1.08
N MET A 95 -9.57 3.38 -0.86
CA MET A 95 -10.21 3.28 0.44
C MET A 95 -11.62 2.69 0.33
N THR A 96 -12.09 2.12 1.43
CA THR A 96 -13.47 1.66 1.59
C THR A 96 -13.92 1.84 3.04
N GLU A 97 -15.23 1.91 3.24
CA GLU A 97 -15.85 1.70 4.53
C GLU A 97 -15.90 0.20 4.80
N LEU A 98 -15.40 -0.23 5.95
CA LEU A 98 -15.39 -1.64 6.34
C LEU A 98 -16.72 -1.99 7.00
N MET A 99 -17.30 -3.09 6.54
CA MET A 99 -18.56 -3.60 7.06
C MET A 99 -18.37 -5.00 7.63
N PRO A 100 -19.15 -5.39 8.63
CA PRO A 100 -19.12 -6.76 9.16
C PRO A 100 -19.26 -7.80 8.04
N ARG A 101 -18.34 -8.73 7.97
CA ARG A 101 -18.31 -9.84 7.01
C ARG A 101 -18.26 -11.17 7.75
N THR A 102 -18.73 -12.22 7.10
CA THR A 102 -18.52 -13.59 7.59
C THR A 102 -17.18 -14.09 7.06
N LEU A 103 -16.40 -14.75 7.92
CA LEU A 103 -15.15 -15.39 7.49
C LEU A 103 -15.45 -16.45 6.42
N PRO A 104 -14.86 -16.35 5.22
CA PRO A 104 -15.11 -17.31 4.15
C PRO A 104 -14.55 -18.69 4.49
N ALA A 105 -15.26 -19.74 4.07
CA ALA A 105 -14.76 -21.10 4.20
C ALA A 105 -13.46 -21.30 3.41
N GLY A 106 -12.48 -21.99 4.01
CA GLY A 106 -11.17 -22.27 3.42
C GLY A 106 -10.20 -21.10 3.49
N ILE A 107 -10.47 -20.12 4.37
CA ILE A 107 -9.51 -19.08 4.72
C ILE A 107 -9.09 -19.28 6.19
N GLU A 108 -7.80 -19.44 6.38
CA GLU A 108 -7.18 -19.43 7.69
C GLU A 108 -6.72 -18.02 8.03
N VAL A 109 -6.89 -17.63 9.30
CA VAL A 109 -6.55 -16.29 9.78
C VAL A 109 -5.65 -16.44 11.01
N GLU A 110 -4.41 -15.99 10.86
CA GLU A 110 -3.44 -15.91 11.94
C GLU A 110 -3.28 -14.45 12.35
N SER A 111 -3.47 -14.15 13.63
CA SER A 111 -3.37 -12.77 14.12
C SER A 111 -2.50 -12.66 15.37
N SER A 112 -1.84 -11.52 15.49
CA SER A 112 -1.01 -11.14 16.64
C SER A 112 -1.14 -9.66 16.87
N ASP A 113 -1.61 -9.25 18.06
CA ASP A 113 -1.86 -7.85 18.42
C ASP A 113 -2.70 -7.13 17.34
N ARG A 114 -2.11 -6.22 16.60
CA ARG A 114 -2.76 -5.41 15.58
C ARG A 114 -2.47 -5.85 14.13
N LEU A 115 -1.91 -7.04 13.97
CA LEU A 115 -1.52 -7.61 12.67
C LEU A 115 -2.29 -8.90 12.42
N VAL A 116 -2.69 -9.13 11.17
CA VAL A 116 -3.33 -10.35 10.69
C VAL A 116 -2.71 -10.79 9.37
N ILE A 117 -2.62 -12.10 9.19
CA ILE A 117 -2.33 -12.76 7.91
C ILE A 117 -3.51 -13.66 7.60
N ALA A 118 -4.04 -13.58 6.39
CA ALA A 118 -5.03 -14.50 5.86
C ALA A 118 -4.40 -15.39 4.78
N ILE A 119 -4.67 -16.68 4.83
CA ILE A 119 -4.09 -17.70 3.95
C ILE A 119 -5.22 -18.55 3.38
N ALA A 120 -5.13 -18.87 2.09
CA ALA A 120 -5.92 -19.88 1.42
C ALA A 120 -4.99 -20.99 0.92
N GLU A 121 -5.28 -22.22 1.31
CA GLU A 121 -4.56 -23.41 0.84
C GLU A 121 -5.40 -24.21 -0.15
N VAL A 122 -4.74 -24.80 -1.14
CA VAL A 122 -5.34 -25.73 -2.09
C VAL A 122 -4.40 -26.93 -2.23
N ASN A 123 -4.87 -28.12 -1.89
CA ASN A 123 -4.10 -29.37 -1.90
C ASN A 123 -2.81 -29.33 -1.05
N GLY A 124 -2.78 -28.52 0.03
CA GLY A 124 -1.61 -28.35 0.91
C GLY A 124 -0.62 -27.28 0.46
N ASP A 125 -0.86 -26.61 -0.68
CA ASP A 125 -0.05 -25.49 -1.13
C ASP A 125 -0.72 -24.16 -0.80
N THR A 126 0.07 -23.18 -0.37
CA THR A 126 -0.42 -21.81 -0.20
C THR A 126 -0.80 -21.22 -1.56
N ALA A 127 -2.09 -21.11 -1.81
CA ALA A 127 -2.64 -20.65 -3.08
C ALA A 127 -2.83 -19.13 -3.14
N ALA A 128 -3.18 -18.50 -2.01
CA ALA A 128 -3.30 -17.06 -1.88
C ALA A 128 -3.00 -16.63 -0.44
N ARG A 129 -2.52 -15.41 -0.29
CA ARG A 129 -2.29 -14.80 1.02
C ARG A 129 -2.48 -13.30 0.97
N GLY A 130 -2.63 -12.70 2.14
CA GLY A 130 -2.65 -11.26 2.35
C GLY A 130 -2.43 -10.94 3.80
N GLN A 131 -2.17 -9.68 4.10
CA GLN A 131 -2.02 -9.21 5.46
C GLN A 131 -2.70 -7.87 5.66
N ALA A 132 -3.07 -7.56 6.89
CA ALA A 132 -3.56 -6.25 7.28
C ALA A 132 -3.10 -5.88 8.69
N ALA A 133 -3.04 -4.59 8.96
CA ALA A 133 -2.78 -4.06 10.29
C ALA A 133 -3.81 -3.01 10.66
N VAL A 134 -4.21 -2.97 11.93
CA VAL A 134 -5.16 -1.99 12.46
C VAL A 134 -4.44 -0.94 13.29
N THR A 135 -4.69 0.35 12.98
CA THR A 135 -4.19 1.51 13.73
C THR A 135 -5.34 2.50 13.93
N GLY A 136 -5.79 2.62 15.18
CA GLY A 136 -7.01 3.38 15.47
C GLY A 136 -8.22 2.73 14.80
N SER A 137 -8.98 3.50 14.01
CA SER A 137 -10.10 2.98 13.21
C SER A 137 -9.72 2.58 11.78
N ASP A 138 -8.42 2.58 11.43
CA ASP A 138 -7.95 2.22 10.10
C ASP A 138 -7.43 0.80 10.03
N ALA A 139 -7.76 0.08 8.98
CA ALA A 139 -7.08 -1.14 8.57
C ALA A 139 -6.32 -0.90 7.25
N VAL A 140 -5.02 -1.16 7.26
CA VAL A 140 -4.18 -1.08 6.07
C VAL A 140 -3.93 -2.47 5.54
N PHE A 141 -4.34 -2.72 4.30
CA PHE A 141 -4.22 -4.00 3.61
C PHE A 141 -2.97 -3.99 2.74
N ASP A 142 -2.17 -5.06 2.82
CA ASP A 142 -0.88 -5.17 2.15
C ASP A 142 -0.59 -6.60 1.69
N ARG A 143 0.26 -6.75 0.67
CA ARG A 143 0.74 -8.04 0.16
C ARG A 143 -0.38 -9.03 -0.22
N ILE A 144 -1.46 -8.52 -0.79
CA ILE A 144 -2.52 -9.39 -1.32
C ILE A 144 -2.02 -10.05 -2.60
N GLY A 145 -1.92 -11.36 -2.59
CA GLY A 145 -1.40 -12.12 -3.72
C GLY A 145 -2.07 -13.47 -3.89
N THR A 146 -2.14 -13.93 -5.14
CA THR A 146 -2.58 -15.28 -5.51
C THR A 146 -1.51 -15.87 -6.43
N GLU A 147 -1.04 -17.05 -6.07
CA GLU A 147 -0.06 -17.79 -6.85
C GLU A 147 -0.59 -18.06 -8.28
N LEU A 148 0.29 -17.99 -9.27
CA LEU A 148 -0.08 -18.00 -10.68
C LEU A 148 -0.98 -19.20 -11.04
N ALA A 149 -0.66 -20.39 -10.52
CA ALA A 149 -1.42 -21.63 -10.76
C ALA A 149 -2.85 -21.60 -10.21
N PHE A 150 -3.13 -20.71 -9.23
CA PHE A 150 -4.42 -20.63 -8.53
C PHE A 150 -5.19 -19.33 -8.82
N ARG A 151 -4.74 -18.55 -9.81
CA ARG A 151 -5.43 -17.31 -10.21
C ARG A 151 -6.80 -17.61 -10.83
N ARG A 152 -7.68 -16.58 -10.86
CA ARG A 152 -9.03 -16.60 -11.43
C ARG A 152 -10.02 -17.56 -10.74
N GLN A 153 -9.73 -17.96 -9.50
CA GLN A 153 -10.60 -18.80 -8.66
C GLN A 153 -11.27 -18.03 -7.53
N GLY A 154 -11.19 -16.69 -7.52
CA GLY A 154 -11.81 -15.84 -6.51
C GLY A 154 -11.05 -15.81 -5.16
N LEU A 155 -9.87 -16.43 -5.05
CA LEU A 155 -9.15 -16.56 -3.79
C LEU A 155 -8.74 -15.19 -3.20
N ALA A 156 -8.27 -14.25 -4.02
CA ALA A 156 -7.92 -12.92 -3.54
C ALA A 156 -9.11 -12.19 -2.91
N GLY A 157 -10.32 -12.33 -3.47
CA GLY A 157 -11.55 -11.81 -2.87
C GLY A 157 -11.87 -12.43 -1.52
N LYS A 158 -11.67 -13.75 -1.37
CA LYS A 158 -11.84 -14.45 -0.09
C LYS A 158 -10.81 -13.99 0.95
N ILE A 159 -9.54 -13.80 0.55
CA ILE A 159 -8.48 -13.24 1.41
C ILE A 159 -8.91 -11.85 1.90
N MET A 160 -9.33 -10.95 1.00
CA MET A 160 -9.80 -9.62 1.38
C MET A 160 -10.95 -9.68 2.39
N THR A 161 -11.95 -10.54 2.14
CA THR A 161 -13.08 -10.72 3.06
C THR A 161 -12.64 -11.25 4.43
N GLY A 162 -11.67 -12.17 4.49
CA GLY A 162 -11.11 -12.69 5.75
C GLY A 162 -10.38 -11.61 6.54
N LEU A 163 -9.59 -10.79 5.86
CA LEU A 163 -8.89 -9.66 6.48
C LEU A 163 -9.89 -8.59 6.97
N GLU A 164 -10.93 -8.27 6.18
CA GLU A 164 -12.00 -7.34 6.58
C GLU A 164 -12.75 -7.84 7.81
N HIS A 165 -13.10 -9.15 7.85
CA HIS A 165 -13.75 -9.77 9.01
C HIS A 165 -12.96 -9.53 10.29
N TRP A 166 -11.66 -9.81 10.25
CA TRP A 166 -10.79 -9.58 11.40
C TRP A 166 -10.65 -8.09 11.72
N ALA A 167 -10.40 -7.23 10.75
CA ALA A 167 -10.19 -5.80 10.96
C ALA A 167 -11.40 -5.15 11.65
N VAL A 168 -12.63 -5.48 11.22
CA VAL A 168 -13.86 -4.99 11.85
C VAL A 168 -13.98 -5.52 13.29
N SER A 169 -13.59 -6.77 13.56
CA SER A 169 -13.58 -7.30 14.93
C SER A 169 -12.61 -6.57 15.86
N GLN A 170 -11.58 -5.92 15.30
CA GLN A 170 -10.64 -5.06 16.01
C GLN A 170 -11.11 -3.59 16.10
N GLY A 171 -12.30 -3.27 15.62
CA GLY A 171 -12.89 -1.92 15.68
C GLY A 171 -12.51 -1.01 14.51
N ALA A 172 -11.91 -1.53 13.43
CA ALA A 172 -11.66 -0.75 12.23
C ALA A 172 -12.95 -0.52 11.44
N ASP A 173 -13.13 0.70 10.95
CA ASP A 173 -14.25 1.14 10.10
C ASP A 173 -13.80 1.60 8.71
N THR A 174 -12.52 1.84 8.52
CA THR A 174 -11.94 2.35 7.28
C THR A 174 -10.83 1.42 6.78
N GLY A 175 -10.94 0.96 5.53
CA GLY A 175 -9.90 0.22 4.83
C GLY A 175 -9.06 1.14 3.94
N LEU A 176 -7.74 0.97 3.95
CA LEU A 176 -6.76 1.68 3.12
C LEU A 176 -5.81 0.68 2.45
N LEU A 177 -5.54 0.88 1.18
CA LEU A 177 -4.51 0.12 0.44
C LEU A 177 -3.90 0.95 -0.70
N MET A 178 -2.74 0.49 -1.19
CA MET A 178 -2.19 0.92 -2.47
C MET A 178 -2.33 -0.22 -3.47
N ALA A 179 -3.09 0.05 -4.52
CA ALA A 179 -3.42 -0.90 -5.58
C ALA A 179 -2.46 -0.76 -6.76
N SER A 180 -1.89 -1.88 -7.21
CA SER A 180 -1.29 -1.94 -8.53
C SER A 180 -2.35 -1.84 -9.63
N ALA A 181 -1.93 -1.54 -10.86
CA ALA A 181 -2.83 -1.53 -12.01
C ALA A 181 -3.59 -2.85 -12.18
N GLU A 182 -2.93 -4.00 -11.96
CA GLU A 182 -3.56 -5.32 -12.02
C GLU A 182 -4.58 -5.53 -10.88
N GLY A 183 -4.22 -5.12 -9.66
CA GLY A 183 -5.06 -5.32 -8.47
C GLY A 183 -6.29 -4.42 -8.41
N ARG A 184 -6.25 -3.24 -9.06
CA ARG A 184 -7.32 -2.23 -8.98
C ARG A 184 -8.70 -2.79 -9.31
N HIS A 185 -8.85 -3.57 -10.38
CA HIS A 185 -10.12 -4.14 -10.78
C HIS A 185 -10.74 -5.07 -9.73
N LEU A 186 -9.89 -5.84 -9.01
CA LEU A 186 -10.37 -6.64 -7.89
C LEU A 186 -10.95 -5.74 -6.81
N TYR A 187 -10.22 -4.73 -6.38
CA TYR A 187 -10.66 -3.86 -5.28
C TYR A 187 -11.90 -3.05 -5.65
N GLU A 188 -11.99 -2.53 -6.88
CA GLU A 188 -13.20 -1.88 -7.39
C GLU A 188 -14.42 -2.82 -7.33
N SER A 189 -14.26 -4.10 -7.71
CA SER A 189 -15.33 -5.11 -7.63
C SER A 189 -15.77 -5.43 -6.20
N LEU A 190 -14.91 -5.16 -5.22
CA LEU A 190 -15.17 -5.31 -3.79
C LEU A 190 -15.70 -4.01 -3.12
N GLY A 191 -15.93 -2.95 -3.90
CA GLY A 191 -16.48 -1.69 -3.43
C GLY A 191 -15.45 -0.67 -2.96
N TRP A 192 -14.17 -0.93 -3.16
CA TRP A 192 -13.11 0.04 -2.89
C TRP A 192 -13.14 1.18 -3.92
N ARG A 193 -12.82 2.38 -3.47
CA ARG A 193 -12.82 3.57 -4.31
C ARG A 193 -11.42 4.16 -4.42
N GLU A 194 -11.05 4.62 -5.61
CA GLU A 194 -9.85 5.40 -5.83
C GLU A 194 -9.91 6.72 -5.05
N VAL A 195 -8.80 7.07 -4.41
CA VAL A 195 -8.61 8.33 -3.68
C VAL A 195 -7.65 9.24 -4.44
N ALA A 196 -6.51 8.71 -4.85
CA ALA A 196 -5.49 9.48 -5.56
C ALA A 196 -4.54 8.57 -6.33
N PRO A 197 -3.96 9.07 -7.45
CA PRO A 197 -2.91 8.35 -8.16
C PRO A 197 -1.62 8.31 -7.34
N LEU A 198 -0.87 7.21 -7.52
CA LEU A 198 0.49 7.04 -7.04
C LEU A 198 1.45 6.86 -8.22
N ARG A 199 2.65 7.42 -8.08
CA ARG A 199 3.76 7.19 -8.99
C ARG A 199 5.05 7.02 -8.22
N THR A 200 5.76 5.95 -8.52
CA THR A 200 6.98 5.57 -7.83
C THR A 200 8.17 5.63 -8.79
N PHE A 201 9.24 6.20 -8.33
CA PHE A 201 10.49 6.39 -9.05
C PHE A 201 11.66 5.87 -8.21
N SER A 202 12.75 5.45 -8.85
CA SER A 202 14.04 5.23 -8.21
C SER A 202 15.02 6.36 -8.53
N GLY A 203 16.00 6.60 -7.67
CA GLY A 203 17.04 7.60 -7.88
C GLY A 203 18.09 7.21 -8.95
N HIS A 204 17.83 6.17 -9.74
CA HIS A 204 18.71 5.73 -10.80
C HIS A 204 18.54 6.59 -12.03
N ARG A 205 19.63 7.20 -12.52
CA ARG A 205 19.64 7.84 -13.86
C ARG A 205 19.74 6.75 -14.92
N PRO A 206 18.80 6.65 -15.87
CA PRO A 206 19.04 5.87 -17.07
C PRO A 206 20.29 6.40 -17.78
N LYS A 207 21.19 5.52 -18.15
CA LYS A 207 22.36 5.87 -18.98
C LYS A 207 21.94 6.22 -20.39
#